data_5c1a4f6c74c628b90c1d46d63ea9ca18
#
_entry.id   5c1a4f6c74c628b90c1d46d63ea9ca18
#
_cell.length_a   1.000
_cell.length_b   1.000
_cell.length_c   1.000
_cell.angle_alpha   90.00
_cell.angle_beta   90.00
_cell.angle_gamma   90.00
#
_symmetry.space_group_name_H-M   'P 1'
#
loop_
_entity.id
_entity.type
_entity.pdbx_description
1 polymer ?
#
loop_
_entity_poly.entity_id
_entity_poly.type
_entity_poly.pdbx_seq_one_letter_code
_entity_poly.pdbx_strand_id
1 'polypeptide(L)'
;QYEGEDIAALVISQPNFFGVLEEVDALTDWAHANGALVIAVVNPIAMSLLKPPGQWGDKGADIVVGEGQPLGIPLSSGGPYFGFMCARQQHVRQMPGRIVGRTVDRDGKVGYTLTLQAREQHIRRSKATSNICTNQGLMVTAATIHMALLGGEGLRRVALASHANTRRLVQKLRNDTISLRFNRPYFHEAVLNSTLPLGRLLRPLYAHNLQPGYALGDDYPELGESMLVCATETKTEADLDVYQAHLSRAIEKQTTAGCPVQPKMA
;
A
#
# COMPACT_ATOMS: atom_id res chain seq x y z
N GLN A 1 14.92 15.39 15.20
CA GLN A 1 14.36 14.75 16.40
C GLN A 1 15.21 13.55 16.84
N TYR A 2 15.89 12.87 15.91
CA TYR A 2 16.70 11.66 16.17
C TYR A 2 18.19 11.89 15.89
N GLU A 3 18.63 13.13 15.84
CA GLU A 3 20.02 13.48 15.58
C GLU A 3 20.89 13.03 16.78
N GLY A 4 21.89 12.18 16.50
CA GLY A 4 22.78 11.63 17.52
C GLY A 4 22.29 10.33 18.18
N GLU A 5 21.14 9.76 17.78
CA GLU A 5 20.70 8.45 18.25
C GLU A 5 21.27 7.31 17.38
N ASP A 6 21.52 6.15 18.00
CA ASP A 6 21.97 4.92 17.30
C ASP A 6 20.76 4.23 16.66
N ILE A 7 20.53 4.51 15.37
CA ILE A 7 19.39 4.02 14.61
C ILE A 7 19.83 2.83 13.75
N ALA A 8 19.28 1.66 14.00
CA ALA A 8 19.59 0.44 13.25
C ALA A 8 19.02 0.47 11.82
N ALA A 9 17.79 0.97 11.64
CA ALA A 9 17.14 1.02 10.33
C ALA A 9 16.07 2.11 10.26
N LEU A 10 15.85 2.66 9.05
CA LEU A 10 14.70 3.48 8.68
C LEU A 10 13.76 2.68 7.79
N VAL A 11 12.49 2.57 8.18
CA VAL A 11 11.45 1.93 7.38
C VAL A 11 10.70 3.00 6.60
N ILE A 12 10.67 2.89 5.28
CA ILE A 12 10.00 3.83 4.37
C ILE A 12 8.89 3.10 3.62
N SER A 13 7.65 3.47 3.87
CA SER A 13 6.49 2.96 3.12
C SER A 13 6.24 3.83 1.88
N GLN A 14 6.11 3.20 0.70
CA GLN A 14 5.89 3.90 -0.57
C GLN A 14 4.83 3.19 -1.43
N PRO A 15 3.62 3.75 -1.57
CA PRO A 15 3.05 4.86 -0.78
C PRO A 15 2.98 4.54 0.71
N ASN A 16 2.83 5.57 1.57
CA ASN A 16 2.55 5.34 2.98
C ASN A 16 1.08 4.95 3.20
N PHE A 17 0.68 4.66 4.45
CA PHE A 17 -0.69 4.26 4.81
C PHE A 17 -1.77 5.26 4.37
N PHE A 18 -1.44 6.54 4.33
CA PHE A 18 -2.36 7.60 3.89
C PHE A 18 -2.38 7.81 2.37
N GLY A 19 -1.73 6.94 1.62
CA GLY A 19 -1.61 7.03 0.16
C GLY A 19 -0.57 8.04 -0.33
N VAL A 20 0.05 8.80 0.57
CA VAL A 20 1.02 9.86 0.24
C VAL A 20 2.35 9.27 -0.21
N LEU A 21 2.98 9.93 -1.18
CA LEU A 21 4.32 9.61 -1.64
C LEU A 21 5.36 10.33 -0.78
N GLU A 22 6.33 9.56 -0.28
CA GLU A 22 7.41 10.08 0.55
C GLU A 22 8.60 10.59 -0.28
N GLU A 23 9.43 11.45 0.30
CA GLU A 23 10.67 11.93 -0.28
C GLU A 23 11.77 10.88 -0.13
N VAL A 24 11.58 9.76 -0.83
CA VAL A 24 12.36 8.52 -0.64
C VAL A 24 13.86 8.69 -0.83
N ASP A 25 14.28 9.59 -1.74
CA ASP A 25 15.70 9.84 -1.99
C ASP A 25 16.36 10.51 -0.78
N ALA A 26 15.79 11.60 -0.30
CA ALA A 26 16.31 12.33 0.85
C ALA A 26 16.29 11.49 2.13
N LEU A 27 15.23 10.70 2.35
CA LEU A 27 15.13 9.80 3.51
C LEU A 27 16.18 8.68 3.45
N THR A 28 16.42 8.11 2.27
CA THR A 28 17.42 7.06 2.05
C THR A 28 18.84 7.59 2.32
N ASP A 29 19.16 8.74 1.77
CA ASP A 29 20.48 9.36 1.94
C ASP A 29 20.73 9.75 3.40
N TRP A 30 19.70 10.30 4.07
CA TRP A 30 19.77 10.60 5.49
C TRP A 30 20.04 9.35 6.34
N ALA A 31 19.30 8.25 6.10
CA ALA A 31 19.50 7.00 6.84
C ALA A 31 20.92 6.46 6.68
N HIS A 32 21.41 6.41 5.45
CA HIS A 32 22.78 5.93 5.17
C HIS A 32 23.86 6.85 5.73
N ALA A 33 23.64 8.16 5.76
CA ALA A 33 24.56 9.10 6.39
C ALA A 33 24.67 8.90 7.91
N ASN A 34 23.61 8.36 8.53
CA ASN A 34 23.57 8.02 9.97
C ASN A 34 23.89 6.53 10.25
N GLY A 35 24.39 5.77 9.27
CA GLY A 35 24.75 4.36 9.44
C GLY A 35 23.58 3.40 9.54
N ALA A 36 22.35 3.86 9.33
CA ALA A 36 21.13 3.07 9.39
C ALA A 36 20.86 2.32 8.07
N LEU A 37 20.28 1.13 8.14
CA LEU A 37 19.76 0.43 6.97
C LEU A 37 18.46 1.08 6.49
N VAL A 38 18.17 0.95 5.18
CA VAL A 38 16.88 1.38 4.59
C VAL A 38 16.05 0.15 4.23
N ILE A 39 14.87 0.05 4.86
CA ILE A 39 13.88 -0.98 4.59
C ILE A 39 12.69 -0.32 3.86
N ALA A 40 12.56 -0.61 2.57
CA ALA A 40 11.42 -0.14 1.78
C ALA A 40 10.23 -1.10 1.93
N VAL A 41 9.07 -0.57 2.30
CA VAL A 41 7.78 -1.28 2.28
C VAL A 41 6.98 -0.76 1.09
N VAL A 42 6.71 -1.60 0.10
CA VAL A 42 6.19 -1.11 -1.18
C VAL A 42 4.93 -1.85 -1.64
N ASN A 43 4.04 -1.12 -2.31
CA ASN A 43 2.96 -1.71 -3.08
C ASN A 43 3.49 -2.11 -4.47
N PRO A 44 3.41 -3.39 -4.88
CA PRO A 44 4.01 -3.85 -6.13
C PRO A 44 3.38 -3.24 -7.38
N ILE A 45 2.09 -2.89 -7.35
CA ILE A 45 1.44 -2.20 -8.47
C ILE A 45 1.97 -0.78 -8.61
N ALA A 46 2.13 -0.05 -7.50
CA ALA A 46 2.69 1.30 -7.50
C ALA A 46 4.11 1.32 -8.07
N MET A 47 4.91 0.28 -7.81
CA MET A 47 6.29 0.16 -8.30
C MET A 47 6.40 0.02 -9.83
N SER A 48 5.32 -0.23 -10.55
CA SER A 48 5.31 -0.18 -12.01
C SER A 48 5.35 1.25 -12.58
N LEU A 49 5.15 2.27 -11.75
CA LEU A 49 5.21 3.70 -12.10
C LEU A 49 6.24 4.47 -11.29
N LEU A 50 6.44 4.10 -10.04
CA LEU A 50 7.32 4.83 -9.12
C LEU A 50 8.77 4.38 -9.27
N LYS A 51 9.69 5.21 -8.81
CA LYS A 51 11.12 4.92 -8.79
C LYS A 51 11.39 3.63 -7.98
N PRO A 52 12.09 2.63 -8.55
CA PRO A 52 12.37 1.39 -7.86
C PRO A 52 13.21 1.63 -6.59
N PRO A 53 12.95 0.92 -5.47
CA PRO A 53 13.66 1.14 -4.22
C PRO A 53 15.19 0.97 -4.31
N GLY A 54 15.66 0.08 -5.18
CA GLY A 54 17.11 -0.06 -5.44
C GLY A 54 17.78 1.16 -6.07
N GLN A 55 16.99 2.18 -6.46
CA GLN A 55 17.48 3.43 -7.04
C GLN A 55 17.21 4.65 -6.14
N TRP A 56 16.66 4.47 -4.93
CA TRP A 56 16.40 5.57 -3.99
C TRP A 56 17.71 6.18 -3.48
N GLY A 57 17.80 7.51 -3.43
CA GLY A 57 19.00 8.22 -3.06
C GLY A 57 20.23 7.78 -3.86
N ASP A 58 21.40 7.93 -3.28
CA ASP A 58 22.67 7.57 -3.93
C ASP A 58 22.94 6.04 -3.94
N LYS A 59 22.46 5.33 -2.91
CA LYS A 59 22.79 3.90 -2.72
C LYS A 59 21.61 2.95 -2.89
N GLY A 60 20.37 3.42 -2.91
CA GLY A 60 19.15 2.60 -2.92
C GLY A 60 18.84 1.94 -1.58
N ALA A 61 17.64 1.38 -1.42
CA ALA A 61 17.25 0.62 -0.24
C ALA A 61 18.07 -0.66 -0.06
N ASP A 62 18.29 -1.09 1.19
CA ASP A 62 19.02 -2.31 1.53
C ASP A 62 18.14 -3.55 1.49
N ILE A 63 16.91 -3.39 1.94
CA ILE A 63 15.87 -4.44 1.97
C ILE A 63 14.58 -3.86 1.42
N VAL A 64 13.88 -4.63 0.59
CA VAL A 64 12.56 -4.28 0.06
C VAL A 64 11.60 -5.38 0.41
N VAL A 65 10.48 -5.02 1.02
CA VAL A 65 9.40 -5.96 1.37
C VAL A 65 8.06 -5.42 0.88
N GLY A 66 7.10 -6.29 0.71
CA GLY A 66 5.76 -5.90 0.34
C GLY A 66 4.77 -7.05 0.39
N GLU A 67 3.50 -6.69 0.29
CA GLU A 67 2.38 -7.62 0.17
C GLU A 67 2.15 -7.96 -1.30
N GLY A 68 2.09 -9.25 -1.60
CA GLY A 68 1.90 -9.73 -2.98
C GLY A 68 0.44 -9.87 -3.40
N GLN A 69 -0.53 -9.68 -2.50
CA GLN A 69 -1.95 -9.82 -2.79
C GLN A 69 -2.40 -9.00 -4.02
N PRO A 70 -1.94 -7.74 -4.26
CA PRO A 70 -2.34 -6.96 -5.43
C PRO A 70 -1.94 -7.56 -6.79
N LEU A 71 -1.07 -8.57 -6.80
CA LEU A 71 -0.65 -9.28 -8.00
C LEU A 71 -1.61 -10.42 -8.41
N GLY A 72 -2.92 -10.13 -8.42
CA GLY A 72 -3.95 -11.03 -8.92
C GLY A 72 -4.50 -12.03 -7.91
N ILE A 73 -4.27 -11.82 -6.62
CA ILE A 73 -4.86 -12.66 -5.58
C ILE A 73 -6.17 -12.00 -5.09
N PRO A 74 -7.31 -12.75 -5.10
CA PRO A 74 -8.57 -12.19 -4.64
C PRO A 74 -8.53 -11.88 -3.14
N LEU A 75 -9.30 -10.86 -2.72
CA LEU A 75 -9.50 -10.56 -1.31
C LEU A 75 -10.26 -11.71 -0.65
N SER A 76 -9.67 -12.31 0.38
CA SER A 76 -10.21 -13.50 1.05
C SER A 76 -10.41 -13.27 2.56
N SER A 77 -10.45 -12.02 3.00
CA SER A 77 -10.73 -11.62 4.41
C SER A 77 -9.91 -12.39 5.46
N GLY A 78 -8.60 -12.49 5.24
CA GLY A 78 -7.68 -13.20 6.14
C GLY A 78 -6.75 -14.18 5.41
N GLY A 79 -6.74 -14.17 4.11
CA GLY A 79 -5.85 -14.99 3.28
C GLY A 79 -6.51 -16.24 2.67
N PRO A 80 -5.71 -17.06 1.95
CA PRO A 80 -4.25 -16.98 1.90
C PRO A 80 -3.72 -15.84 1.04
N TYR A 81 -2.66 -15.17 1.51
CA TYR A 81 -1.88 -14.16 0.79
C TYR A 81 -0.40 -14.56 0.76
N PHE A 82 0.46 -13.76 0.16
CA PHE A 82 1.89 -13.95 0.23
C PHE A 82 2.62 -12.62 0.29
N GLY A 83 3.75 -12.59 0.95
CA GLY A 83 4.68 -11.47 0.96
C GLY A 83 5.85 -11.71 0.01
N PHE A 84 6.54 -10.67 -0.37
CA PHE A 84 7.81 -10.77 -1.07
C PHE A 84 8.90 -9.99 -0.35
N MET A 85 10.16 -10.44 -0.54
CA MET A 85 11.33 -9.79 0.00
C MET A 85 12.45 -9.81 -1.03
N CYS A 86 13.13 -8.67 -1.17
CA CYS A 86 14.39 -8.52 -1.86
C CYS A 86 15.43 -7.93 -0.89
N ALA A 87 16.69 -8.30 -1.03
CA ALA A 87 17.77 -7.72 -0.23
C ALA A 87 19.04 -7.60 -1.06
N ARG A 88 19.91 -6.68 -0.67
CA ARG A 88 21.25 -6.60 -1.24
C ARG A 88 22.04 -7.87 -0.97
N GLN A 89 22.97 -8.19 -1.86
CA GLN A 89 23.79 -9.41 -1.80
C GLN A 89 24.49 -9.58 -0.45
N GLN A 90 24.93 -8.50 0.19
CA GLN A 90 25.59 -8.55 1.49
C GLN A 90 24.69 -9.11 2.61
N HIS A 91 23.37 -8.98 2.49
CA HIS A 91 22.39 -9.44 3.49
C HIS A 91 21.81 -10.82 3.19
N VAL A 92 22.19 -11.46 2.07
CA VAL A 92 21.59 -12.74 1.63
C VAL A 92 21.71 -13.86 2.67
N ARG A 93 22.77 -13.85 3.48
CA ARG A 93 22.98 -14.86 4.52
C ARG A 93 22.08 -14.70 5.75
N GLN A 94 21.46 -13.53 5.91
CA GLN A 94 20.51 -13.22 6.98
C GLN A 94 19.05 -13.31 6.51
N MET A 95 18.78 -13.47 5.21
CA MET A 95 17.40 -13.60 4.71
C MET A 95 16.72 -14.84 5.31
N PRO A 96 15.46 -14.72 5.76
CA PRO A 96 14.65 -15.88 6.16
C PRO A 96 14.22 -16.70 4.93
N GLY A 97 13.77 -17.92 5.18
CA GLY A 97 13.21 -18.79 4.16
C GLY A 97 14.25 -19.49 3.27
N ARG A 98 13.77 -20.30 2.35
CA ARG A 98 14.59 -21.09 1.43
C ARG A 98 15.05 -20.25 0.26
N ILE A 99 16.32 -20.41 -0.12
CA ILE A 99 16.90 -19.75 -1.30
C ILE A 99 17.30 -20.82 -2.31
N VAL A 100 16.73 -20.71 -3.51
CA VAL A 100 17.02 -21.60 -4.64
C VAL A 100 18.05 -20.94 -5.54
N GLY A 101 19.14 -21.66 -5.80
CA GLY A 101 20.19 -21.24 -6.74
C GLY A 101 20.05 -21.96 -8.08
N ARG A 102 20.34 -21.26 -9.16
CA ARG A 102 20.50 -21.85 -10.49
C ARG A 102 21.93 -22.41 -10.62
N THR A 103 22.03 -23.65 -11.10
CA THR A 103 23.30 -24.34 -11.31
C THR A 103 23.25 -25.20 -12.56
N VAL A 104 24.27 -25.98 -12.80
CA VAL A 104 24.30 -27.01 -13.85
C VAL A 104 24.60 -28.37 -13.22
N ASP A 105 24.08 -29.44 -13.81
CA ASP A 105 24.39 -30.81 -13.44
C ASP A 105 25.75 -31.27 -14.06
N ARG A 106 26.09 -32.56 -13.87
CA ARG A 106 27.33 -33.12 -14.41
C ARG A 106 27.40 -33.11 -15.93
N ASP A 107 26.24 -33.11 -16.58
CA ASP A 107 26.12 -33.11 -18.03
C ASP A 107 26.03 -31.69 -18.61
N GLY A 108 26.18 -30.65 -17.76
CA GLY A 108 26.06 -29.24 -18.16
C GLY A 108 24.62 -28.72 -18.32
N LYS A 109 23.60 -29.51 -17.96
CA LYS A 109 22.20 -29.09 -18.03
C LYS A 109 21.84 -28.17 -16.87
N VAL A 110 21.07 -27.12 -17.16
CA VAL A 110 20.59 -26.19 -16.15
C VAL A 110 19.66 -26.89 -15.16
N GLY A 111 19.93 -26.70 -13.88
CA GLY A 111 19.13 -27.21 -12.77
C GLY A 111 18.99 -26.17 -11.66
N TYR A 112 18.20 -26.51 -10.67
CA TYR A 112 17.95 -25.66 -9.50
C TYR A 112 18.17 -26.48 -8.22
N THR A 113 18.74 -25.85 -7.21
CA THR A 113 19.01 -26.50 -5.93
C THR A 113 18.85 -25.53 -4.78
N LEU A 114 18.56 -26.06 -3.59
CA LEU A 114 18.57 -25.25 -2.37
C LEU A 114 20.01 -24.83 -2.04
N THR A 115 20.16 -23.55 -1.72
CA THR A 115 21.47 -22.96 -1.38
C THR A 115 21.44 -22.38 0.03
N LEU A 116 22.61 -22.14 0.62
CA LEU A 116 22.77 -21.52 1.94
C LEU A 116 21.93 -22.21 3.05
N GLN A 117 21.71 -23.50 2.97
CA GLN A 117 20.83 -24.28 3.84
C GLN A 117 21.26 -24.26 5.31
N ALA A 118 22.55 -24.02 5.60
CA ALA A 118 23.08 -24.01 6.96
C ALA A 118 22.42 -23.00 7.92
N ARG A 119 21.73 -21.99 7.40
CA ARG A 119 20.99 -20.97 8.17
C ARG A 119 19.53 -21.37 8.44
N GLU A 120 19.04 -22.46 7.83
CA GLU A 120 17.64 -22.85 7.86
C GLU A 120 17.29 -23.75 9.07
N GLN A 121 16.00 -23.82 9.39
CA GLN A 121 15.44 -24.51 10.56
C GLN A 121 15.81 -25.99 10.64
N HIS A 122 15.81 -26.71 9.52
CA HIS A 122 16.12 -28.15 9.50
C HIS A 122 17.58 -28.48 9.87
N ILE A 123 18.49 -27.49 9.79
CA ILE A 123 19.88 -27.61 10.20
C ILE A 123 20.12 -26.89 11.53
N ARG A 124 19.79 -25.61 11.63
CA ARG A 124 20.08 -24.79 12.83
C ARG A 124 19.05 -24.93 13.95
N ARG A 125 17.90 -25.52 13.70
CA ARG A 125 16.83 -25.70 14.68
C ARG A 125 16.40 -24.36 15.31
N SER A 126 16.42 -24.23 16.64
CA SER A 126 16.05 -23.00 17.36
C SER A 126 16.95 -21.79 17.07
N LYS A 127 18.15 -22.00 16.51
CA LYS A 127 19.11 -20.95 16.15
C LYS A 127 18.98 -20.49 14.69
N ALA A 128 17.95 -20.96 13.97
CA ALA A 128 17.70 -20.50 12.60
C ALA A 128 17.28 -19.03 12.57
N THR A 129 17.56 -18.35 11.46
CA THR A 129 17.14 -16.95 11.24
C THR A 129 15.63 -16.82 11.29
N SER A 130 14.89 -17.85 10.83
CA SER A 130 13.42 -17.89 10.87
C SER A 130 12.96 -19.34 11.06
N ASN A 131 11.85 -19.52 11.77
CA ASN A 131 11.15 -20.78 11.91
C ASN A 131 10.07 -21.01 10.82
N ILE A 132 10.01 -20.14 9.82
CA ILE A 132 9.11 -20.30 8.65
C ILE A 132 9.60 -21.51 7.86
N CYS A 133 8.73 -22.53 7.77
CA CYS A 133 9.04 -23.78 7.07
C CYS A 133 8.58 -23.76 5.61
N THR A 134 7.37 -23.24 5.36
CA THR A 134 6.68 -23.33 4.06
C THR A 134 6.24 -21.95 3.59
N ASN A 135 6.40 -21.69 2.29
CA ASN A 135 5.90 -20.50 1.62
C ASN A 135 4.44 -20.71 1.19
N GLN A 136 3.76 -19.64 0.82
CA GLN A 136 2.44 -19.70 0.17
C GLN A 136 2.61 -19.99 -1.34
N GLY A 137 3.03 -21.23 -1.67
CA GLY A 137 3.42 -21.61 -3.03
C GLY A 137 2.31 -21.47 -4.06
N LEU A 138 1.06 -21.80 -3.71
CA LEU A 138 -0.09 -21.67 -4.61
C LEU A 138 -0.35 -20.22 -5.01
N MET A 139 -0.34 -19.30 -4.05
CA MET A 139 -0.56 -17.87 -4.32
C MET A 139 0.61 -17.26 -5.08
N VAL A 140 1.83 -17.68 -4.81
CA VAL A 140 3.01 -17.27 -5.60
C VAL A 140 2.88 -17.73 -7.06
N THR A 141 2.41 -18.97 -7.29
CA THR A 141 2.16 -19.47 -8.65
C THR A 141 1.06 -18.66 -9.35
N ALA A 142 -0.06 -18.38 -8.67
CA ALA A 142 -1.14 -17.57 -9.22
C ALA A 142 -0.66 -16.16 -9.60
N ALA A 143 0.11 -15.50 -8.72
CA ALA A 143 0.69 -14.19 -8.99
C ALA A 143 1.69 -14.22 -10.14
N THR A 144 2.49 -15.28 -10.26
CA THR A 144 3.43 -15.46 -11.38
C THR A 144 2.69 -15.55 -12.71
N ILE A 145 1.59 -16.31 -12.76
CA ILE A 145 0.73 -16.42 -13.97
C ILE A 145 0.12 -15.06 -14.28
N HIS A 146 -0.44 -14.37 -13.29
CA HIS A 146 -1.01 -13.03 -13.43
C HIS A 146 0.00 -12.03 -14.03
N MET A 147 1.19 -11.96 -13.46
CA MET A 147 2.25 -11.09 -13.96
C MET A 147 2.71 -11.47 -15.37
N ALA A 148 2.80 -12.77 -15.67
CA ALA A 148 3.17 -13.25 -17.01
C ALA A 148 2.13 -12.87 -18.08
N LEU A 149 0.83 -12.92 -17.73
CA LEU A 149 -0.26 -12.55 -18.64
C LEU A 149 -0.32 -11.04 -18.88
N LEU A 150 -0.14 -10.23 -17.85
CA LEU A 150 -0.19 -8.76 -17.95
C LEU A 150 1.09 -8.19 -18.58
N GLY A 151 2.23 -8.77 -18.24
CA GLY A 151 3.53 -8.18 -18.56
C GLY A 151 3.75 -6.82 -17.88
N GLY A 152 4.91 -6.21 -18.13
CA GLY A 152 5.23 -4.91 -17.54
C GLY A 152 4.27 -3.80 -17.99
N GLU A 153 3.84 -3.81 -19.23
CA GLU A 153 2.89 -2.80 -19.74
C GLU A 153 1.49 -2.96 -19.14
N GLY A 154 1.01 -4.19 -18.94
CA GLY A 154 -0.26 -4.44 -18.28
C GLY A 154 -0.27 -3.95 -16.84
N LEU A 155 0.77 -4.24 -16.07
CA LEU A 155 0.93 -3.74 -14.68
C LEU A 155 0.98 -2.21 -14.65
N ARG A 156 1.71 -1.59 -15.58
CA ARG A 156 1.78 -0.13 -15.70
C ARG A 156 0.41 0.48 -15.99
N ARG A 157 -0.39 -0.12 -16.87
CA ARG A 157 -1.75 0.33 -17.18
C ARG A 157 -2.70 0.21 -15.99
N VAL A 158 -2.62 -0.89 -15.23
CA VAL A 158 -3.37 -1.07 -13.97
C VAL A 158 -3.05 0.05 -12.98
N ALA A 159 -1.76 0.32 -12.78
CA ALA A 159 -1.31 1.38 -11.88
C ALA A 159 -1.77 2.78 -12.31
N LEU A 160 -1.66 3.08 -13.62
CA LEU A 160 -2.13 4.37 -14.17
C LEU A 160 -3.65 4.54 -14.02
N ALA A 161 -4.43 3.49 -14.28
CA ALA A 161 -5.88 3.53 -14.13
C ALA A 161 -6.29 3.74 -12.66
N SER A 162 -5.65 3.03 -11.72
CA SER A 162 -5.89 3.19 -10.29
C SER A 162 -5.57 4.60 -9.80
N HIS A 163 -4.41 5.14 -10.19
CA HIS A 163 -4.05 6.52 -9.87
C HIS A 163 -5.04 7.54 -10.47
N ALA A 164 -5.40 7.38 -11.76
CA ALA A 164 -6.32 8.28 -12.44
C ALA A 164 -7.72 8.25 -11.80
N ASN A 165 -8.23 7.06 -11.46
CA ASN A 165 -9.54 6.90 -10.83
C ASN A 165 -9.58 7.54 -9.43
N THR A 166 -8.54 7.34 -8.62
CA THR A 166 -8.46 8.00 -7.30
C THR A 166 -8.39 9.53 -7.44
N ARG A 167 -7.62 10.05 -8.38
CA ARG A 167 -7.59 11.50 -8.66
C ARG A 167 -8.97 12.04 -9.05
N ARG A 168 -9.68 11.35 -9.95
CA ARG A 168 -11.04 11.72 -10.34
C ARG A 168 -11.99 11.66 -9.17
N LEU A 169 -11.94 10.60 -8.36
CA LEU A 169 -12.75 10.47 -7.15
C LEU A 169 -12.52 11.66 -6.21
N VAL A 170 -11.28 11.96 -5.88
CA VAL A 170 -10.92 13.10 -5.03
C VAL A 170 -11.46 14.42 -5.61
N GLN A 171 -11.33 14.64 -6.92
CA GLN A 171 -11.85 15.85 -7.58
C GLN A 171 -13.38 15.94 -7.48
N LYS A 172 -14.09 14.83 -7.67
CA LYS A 172 -15.58 14.77 -7.59
C LYS A 172 -16.09 14.98 -6.17
N LEU A 173 -15.38 14.48 -5.17
CA LEU A 173 -15.83 14.56 -3.77
C LEU A 173 -15.51 15.89 -3.10
N ARG A 174 -14.51 16.65 -3.59
CA ARG A 174 -14.12 17.94 -3.02
C ARG A 174 -15.20 19.00 -3.20
N ASN A 175 -15.55 19.67 -2.09
CA ASN A 175 -16.47 20.78 -2.02
C ASN A 175 -16.21 21.59 -0.72
N ASP A 176 -17.10 22.46 -0.30
CA ASP A 176 -16.95 23.25 0.92
C ASP A 176 -16.95 22.40 2.21
N THR A 177 -17.49 21.18 2.16
CA THR A 177 -17.52 20.25 3.29
C THR A 177 -16.36 19.26 3.27
N ILE A 178 -15.95 18.81 2.08
CA ILE A 178 -14.92 17.78 1.90
C ILE A 178 -13.68 18.38 1.23
N SER A 179 -12.53 18.20 1.83
CA SER A 179 -11.25 18.69 1.34
C SER A 179 -10.15 17.63 1.41
N LEU A 180 -9.10 17.79 0.60
CA LEU A 180 -7.91 16.93 0.69
C LEU A 180 -7.12 17.27 1.96
N ARG A 181 -6.82 16.27 2.79
CA ARG A 181 -6.11 16.46 4.06
C ARG A 181 -4.64 16.80 3.88
N PHE A 182 -3.95 16.09 2.98
CA PHE A 182 -2.52 16.26 2.74
C PHE A 182 -2.29 16.87 1.35
N ASN A 183 -1.71 18.06 1.30
CA ASN A 183 -1.33 18.72 0.05
C ASN A 183 0.03 18.19 -0.43
N ARG A 184 0.10 16.89 -0.71
CA ARG A 184 1.29 16.17 -1.20
C ARG A 184 0.89 15.22 -2.33
N PRO A 185 1.82 14.79 -3.19
CA PRO A 185 1.55 13.73 -4.15
C PRO A 185 1.05 12.46 -3.45
N TYR A 186 0.04 11.81 -4.03
CA TYR A 186 -0.52 10.54 -3.56
C TYR A 186 -0.69 9.58 -4.73
N PHE A 187 -0.86 8.30 -4.46
CA PHE A 187 -0.98 7.29 -5.52
C PHE A 187 -2.44 6.89 -5.77
N HIS A 188 -2.93 5.80 -5.20
CA HIS A 188 -4.28 5.27 -5.41
C HIS A 188 -5.14 5.26 -4.14
N GLU A 189 -4.66 5.93 -3.12
CA GLU A 189 -5.35 6.21 -1.87
C GLU A 189 -5.14 7.68 -1.53
N ALA A 190 -6.14 8.30 -0.87
CA ALA A 190 -6.06 9.68 -0.44
C ALA A 190 -6.88 9.90 0.83
N VAL A 191 -6.42 10.79 1.70
CA VAL A 191 -7.17 11.18 2.90
C VAL A 191 -7.98 12.44 2.60
N LEU A 192 -9.28 12.33 2.82
CA LEU A 192 -10.22 13.44 2.75
C LEU A 192 -10.66 13.84 4.15
N ASN A 193 -10.70 15.14 4.40
CA ASN A 193 -11.16 15.74 5.64
C ASN A 193 -12.60 16.25 5.46
N SER A 194 -13.42 16.12 6.50
CA SER A 194 -14.80 16.61 6.53
C SER A 194 -15.00 17.70 7.59
N THR A 195 -15.80 18.71 7.30
CA THR A 195 -16.26 19.69 8.31
C THR A 195 -17.51 19.19 9.07
N LEU A 196 -18.10 18.08 8.63
CA LEU A 196 -19.24 17.43 9.27
C LEU A 196 -18.83 16.07 9.84
N PRO A 197 -19.53 15.55 10.87
CA PRO A 197 -19.26 14.25 11.44
C PRO A 197 -19.35 13.12 10.40
N LEU A 198 -18.25 12.43 10.14
CA LEU A 198 -18.16 11.37 9.11
C LEU A 198 -19.14 10.24 9.34
N GLY A 199 -19.37 9.83 10.57
CA GLY A 199 -20.35 8.78 10.87
C GLY A 199 -21.74 9.05 10.35
N ARG A 200 -22.14 10.34 10.31
CA ARG A 200 -23.44 10.77 9.74
C ARG A 200 -23.42 10.82 8.21
N LEU A 201 -22.26 11.06 7.60
CA LEU A 201 -22.11 11.10 6.14
C LEU A 201 -21.97 9.70 5.54
N LEU A 202 -21.20 8.82 6.17
CA LEU A 202 -20.85 7.52 5.60
C LEU A 202 -21.96 6.47 5.82
N ARG A 203 -22.65 6.52 6.97
CA ARG A 203 -23.71 5.54 7.29
C ARG A 203 -24.81 5.41 6.21
N PRO A 204 -25.34 6.47 5.61
CA PRO A 204 -26.30 6.34 4.54
C PRO A 204 -25.77 5.65 3.28
N LEU A 205 -24.46 5.76 2.99
CA LEU A 205 -23.85 5.17 1.81
C LEU A 205 -23.78 3.63 1.89
N TYR A 206 -23.55 3.09 3.08
CA TYR A 206 -23.60 1.62 3.30
C TYR A 206 -24.97 1.01 2.94
N ALA A 207 -26.06 1.72 3.16
CA ALA A 207 -27.41 1.27 2.79
C ALA A 207 -27.60 1.16 1.26
N HIS A 208 -26.70 1.73 0.47
CA HIS A 208 -26.68 1.66 -0.99
C HIS A 208 -25.58 0.74 -1.52
N ASN A 209 -25.09 -0.20 -0.70
CA ASN A 209 -23.98 -1.12 -1.02
C ASN A 209 -22.68 -0.40 -1.46
N LEU A 210 -22.48 0.81 -0.97
CA LEU A 210 -21.29 1.59 -1.24
C LEU A 210 -20.40 1.58 0.00
N GLN A 211 -19.17 1.04 -0.14
CA GLN A 211 -18.13 1.10 0.87
C GLN A 211 -17.35 2.41 0.66
N PRO A 212 -17.65 3.48 1.40
CA PRO A 212 -17.17 4.81 1.01
C PRO A 212 -15.72 5.08 1.37
N GLY A 213 -15.16 4.34 2.30
CA GLY A 213 -13.77 4.52 2.77
C GLY A 213 -13.63 4.12 4.23
N TYR A 214 -12.44 4.38 4.77
CA TYR A 214 -12.09 4.08 6.14
C TYR A 214 -12.02 5.35 6.98
N ALA A 215 -12.88 5.47 8.00
CA ALA A 215 -12.83 6.59 8.94
C ALA A 215 -11.60 6.47 9.84
N LEU A 216 -10.79 7.51 9.90
CA LEU A 216 -9.47 7.47 10.57
C LEU A 216 -9.53 7.93 12.04
N GLY A 217 -10.61 8.58 12.48
CA GLY A 217 -10.67 9.26 13.77
C GLY A 217 -10.45 8.37 14.98
N ASP A 218 -10.80 7.08 14.92
CA ASP A 218 -10.62 6.15 16.03
C ASP A 218 -9.16 5.72 16.19
N ASP A 219 -8.43 5.54 15.08
CA ASP A 219 -7.02 5.10 15.10
C ASP A 219 -6.03 6.28 15.07
N TYR A 220 -6.45 7.41 14.50
CA TYR A 220 -5.66 8.64 14.34
C TYR A 220 -6.49 9.86 14.81
N PRO A 221 -6.70 10.03 16.13
CA PRO A 221 -7.53 11.12 16.67
C PRO A 221 -7.07 12.51 16.24
N GLU A 222 -5.78 12.69 15.97
CA GLU A 222 -5.18 13.94 15.50
C GLU A 222 -5.62 14.33 14.07
N LEU A 223 -6.16 13.39 13.31
CA LEU A 223 -6.69 13.65 11.98
C LEU A 223 -8.18 14.08 12.03
N GLY A 224 -8.86 13.88 13.15
CA GLY A 224 -10.26 14.25 13.35
C GLY A 224 -11.20 13.57 12.34
N GLU A 225 -12.14 14.32 11.80
CA GLU A 225 -13.14 13.83 10.83
C GLU A 225 -12.50 13.59 9.45
N SER A 226 -11.58 12.63 9.39
CA SER A 226 -10.85 12.25 8.16
C SER A 226 -11.16 10.82 7.75
N MET A 227 -11.21 10.59 6.43
CA MET A 227 -11.41 9.26 5.85
C MET A 227 -10.38 8.97 4.76
N LEU A 228 -9.90 7.73 4.71
CA LEU A 228 -9.07 7.20 3.64
C LEU A 228 -9.99 6.66 2.53
N VAL A 229 -9.82 7.14 1.31
CA VAL A 229 -10.55 6.69 0.13
C VAL A 229 -9.62 6.05 -0.87
N CYS A 230 -10.17 5.09 -1.65
CA CYS A 230 -9.44 4.36 -2.68
C CYS A 230 -10.35 4.11 -3.88
N ALA A 231 -9.82 4.27 -5.09
CA ALA A 231 -10.46 3.83 -6.33
C ALA A 231 -9.43 3.18 -7.24
N THR A 232 -9.56 1.88 -7.43
CA THR A 232 -8.63 1.11 -8.26
C THR A 232 -9.09 1.06 -9.74
N GLU A 233 -8.35 0.36 -10.58
CA GLU A 233 -8.62 0.15 -12.00
C GLU A 233 -9.99 -0.51 -12.27
N THR A 234 -10.57 -1.16 -11.26
CA THR A 234 -11.88 -1.83 -11.38
C THR A 234 -13.05 -0.85 -11.35
N LYS A 235 -12.82 0.42 -11.00
CA LYS A 235 -13.89 1.43 -10.90
C LYS A 235 -14.09 2.14 -12.22
N THR A 236 -15.36 2.27 -12.61
CA THR A 236 -15.79 3.02 -13.79
C THR A 236 -16.15 4.46 -13.40
N GLU A 237 -16.29 5.34 -14.40
CA GLU A 237 -16.78 6.71 -14.16
C GLU A 237 -18.16 6.71 -13.49
N ALA A 238 -19.05 5.80 -13.90
CA ALA A 238 -20.38 5.66 -13.29
C ALA A 238 -20.31 5.28 -11.80
N ASP A 239 -19.35 4.46 -11.38
CA ASP A 239 -19.16 4.12 -9.97
C ASP A 239 -18.75 5.36 -9.16
N LEU A 240 -17.87 6.19 -9.73
CA LEU A 240 -17.44 7.44 -9.09
C LEU A 240 -18.60 8.46 -9.00
N ASP A 241 -19.44 8.53 -10.02
CA ASP A 241 -20.66 9.39 -10.03
C ASP A 241 -21.68 8.95 -8.98
N VAL A 242 -21.89 7.64 -8.84
CA VAL A 242 -22.75 7.07 -7.80
C VAL A 242 -22.25 7.47 -6.42
N TYR A 243 -20.95 7.34 -6.18
CA TYR A 243 -20.36 7.74 -4.90
C TYR A 243 -20.59 9.24 -4.64
N GLN A 244 -20.24 10.10 -5.61
CA GLN A 244 -20.45 11.55 -5.49
C GLN A 244 -21.89 11.89 -5.17
N ALA A 245 -22.84 11.33 -5.92
CA ALA A 245 -24.26 11.62 -5.75
C ALA A 245 -24.78 11.24 -4.36
N HIS A 246 -24.39 10.08 -3.83
CA HIS A 246 -24.80 9.65 -2.49
C HIS A 246 -24.17 10.49 -1.38
N LEU A 247 -22.89 10.83 -1.51
CA LEU A 247 -22.22 11.68 -0.52
C LEU A 247 -22.80 13.09 -0.51
N SER A 248 -23.05 13.69 -1.69
CA SER A 248 -23.67 15.02 -1.79
C SER A 248 -25.06 15.05 -1.13
N ARG A 249 -25.93 14.05 -1.36
CA ARG A 249 -27.21 13.92 -0.68
C ARG A 249 -27.07 13.77 0.83
N ALA A 250 -26.05 13.07 1.31
CA ALA A 250 -25.80 12.93 2.74
C ALA A 250 -25.39 14.27 3.37
N ILE A 251 -24.54 15.04 2.68
CA ILE A 251 -24.13 16.40 3.09
C ILE A 251 -25.34 17.33 3.15
N GLU A 252 -26.14 17.41 2.08
CA GLU A 252 -27.35 18.25 2.00
C GLU A 252 -28.30 17.98 3.16
N LYS A 253 -28.60 16.71 3.45
CA LYS A 253 -29.47 16.33 4.57
C LYS A 253 -28.92 16.78 5.92
N GLN A 254 -27.61 16.74 6.13
CA GLN A 254 -27.01 17.18 7.39
C GLN A 254 -26.99 18.70 7.52
N THR A 255 -26.75 19.41 6.42
CA THR A 255 -26.74 20.88 6.40
C THR A 255 -28.15 21.45 6.64
N THR A 256 -29.17 20.85 6.03
CA THR A 256 -30.60 21.29 6.21
C THR A 256 -31.13 20.90 7.59
N ALA A 257 -30.73 19.78 8.17
CA ALA A 257 -31.14 19.37 9.52
C ALA A 257 -30.56 20.25 10.64
N GLY A 258 -29.43 20.93 10.36
CA GLY A 258 -28.78 21.86 11.29
C GLY A 258 -29.31 23.29 11.26
N CYS A 259 -30.21 23.64 10.32
CA CYS A 259 -30.82 24.96 10.28
C CYS A 259 -32.05 24.98 11.23
N PRO A 260 -32.04 25.74 12.35
CA PRO A 260 -33.22 25.84 13.18
C PRO A 260 -34.34 26.46 12.36
N VAL A 261 -35.45 25.73 12.21
CA VAL A 261 -36.72 26.30 11.66
C VAL A 261 -37.09 27.47 12.55
N GLN A 262 -36.97 28.70 12.05
CA GLN A 262 -37.52 29.84 12.73
C GLN A 262 -39.03 29.59 12.85
N PRO A 263 -39.64 29.64 14.06
CA PRO A 263 -41.08 29.52 14.18
C PRO A 263 -41.69 30.69 13.43
N LYS A 264 -42.60 30.39 12.46
CA LYS A 264 -43.44 31.38 11.84
C LYS A 264 -44.17 32.06 12.99
N MET A 265 -43.89 33.34 13.22
CA MET A 265 -44.73 34.16 14.08
C MET A 265 -46.10 34.24 13.41
N ALA A 266 -47.11 33.80 14.14
CA ALA A 266 -48.50 33.96 13.83
C ALA A 266 -48.97 35.40 14.11
#